data_db351c6ead72dda6f6fe9304af584e17
#
_entry.id   db351c6ead72dda6f6fe9304af584e17
#
_cell.length_a   1.000
_cell.length_b   1.000
_cell.length_c   1.000
_cell.angle_alpha   90.00
_cell.angle_beta   90.00
_cell.angle_gamma   90.00
#
_symmetry.space_group_name_H-M   'P 1'
#
loop_
_entity.id
_entity.type
_entity.pdbx_description
1 polymer ?
#
loop_
_entity_poly.entity_id
_entity_poly.type
_entity_poly.pdbx_seq_one_letter_code
_entity_poly.pdbx_strand_id
1 'polypeptide(L)' 'MDLKKILLERFEEKGVEPVLIPGLLKNILATLKDRPDITHEEVSEKLHYIGWNNFDLDENTMQIIIADYEASASTHPAYM' A
#
# COMPACT_ATOMS: atom_id res chain seq x y z
N MET A 1 -11.91 12.95 -4.85
CA MET A 1 -11.85 11.50 -4.66
C MET A 1 -10.94 11.17 -3.49
N ASP A 2 -11.43 10.36 -2.58
CA ASP A 2 -10.65 9.99 -1.41
C ASP A 2 -9.95 8.65 -1.63
N LEU A 3 -8.69 8.71 -2.00
CA LEU A 3 -7.91 7.50 -2.29
C LEU A 3 -7.75 6.61 -1.07
N LYS A 4 -7.63 7.20 0.11
CA LYS A 4 -7.50 6.41 1.34
C LYS A 4 -8.74 5.59 1.60
N LYS A 5 -9.90 6.16 1.34
CA LYS A 5 -11.16 5.45 1.52
C LYS A 5 -11.25 4.27 0.56
N ILE A 6 -10.85 4.50 -0.69
CA ILE A 6 -10.83 3.42 -1.69
C ILE A 6 -9.89 2.31 -1.25
N LEU A 7 -8.73 2.65 -0.72
CA LEU A 7 -7.77 1.66 -0.25
C LEU A 7 -8.31 0.85 0.91
N LEU A 8 -8.99 1.52 1.85
CA LEU A 8 -9.60 0.81 2.97
C LEU A 8 -10.62 -0.20 2.48
N GLU A 9 -11.47 0.20 1.54
CA GLU A 9 -12.47 -0.70 0.98
C GLU A 9 -11.82 -1.89 0.27
N ARG A 10 -10.76 -1.63 -0.51
CA ARG A 10 -10.05 -2.68 -1.22
C ARG A 10 -9.42 -3.69 -0.28
N PHE A 11 -8.80 -3.20 0.78
CA PHE A 11 -8.16 -4.09 1.74
C PHE A 11 -9.19 -4.90 2.54
N GLU A 12 -10.32 -4.31 2.87
CA GLU A 12 -11.39 -5.03 3.54
C GLU A 12 -11.96 -6.13 2.64
N GLU A 13 -12.08 -5.85 1.35
CA GLU A 13 -12.52 -6.86 0.38
C GLU A 13 -11.53 -8.02 0.29
N LYS A 14 -10.26 -7.75 0.52
CA LYS A 14 -9.23 -8.79 0.51
C LYS A 14 -9.14 -9.55 1.83
N GLY A 15 -9.98 -9.20 2.79
CA GLY A 15 -10.02 -9.90 4.07
C GLY A 15 -9.10 -9.34 5.14
N VAL A 16 -8.59 -8.14 4.95
CA VAL A 16 -7.72 -7.49 5.95
C VAL A 16 -8.59 -6.79 6.99
N GLU A 17 -8.32 -7.04 8.25
CA GLU A 17 -9.03 -6.34 9.33
C GLU A 17 -8.65 -4.86 9.32
N PRO A 18 -9.64 -3.97 9.49
CA PRO A 18 -9.37 -2.52 9.43
C PRO A 18 -8.25 -2.06 10.37
N VAL A 19 -8.14 -2.66 11.54
CA VAL A 19 -7.12 -2.28 12.52
C VAL A 19 -5.71 -2.60 12.01
N LEU A 20 -5.58 -3.55 11.09
CA LEU A 20 -4.29 -3.97 10.56
C LEU A 20 -3.88 -3.21 9.29
N ILE A 21 -4.82 -2.50 8.68
CA ILE A 21 -4.57 -1.82 7.41
C ILE A 21 -3.45 -0.78 7.49
N PRO A 22 -3.41 0.10 8.52
CA PRO A 22 -2.32 1.08 8.60
C PRO A 22 -0.93 0.44 8.63
N GLY A 23 -0.78 -0.65 9.39
CA GLY A 23 0.49 -1.36 9.46
C GLY A 23 0.86 -2.01 8.14
N LEU A 24 -0.12 -2.60 7.46
CA LEU A 24 0.11 -3.22 6.17
C LEU A 24 0.52 -2.17 5.13
N LEU A 25 -0.19 -1.04 5.08
CA LEU A 25 0.16 0.06 4.19
C LEU A 25 1.57 0.56 4.45
N LYS A 26 1.94 0.68 5.72
CA LYS A 26 3.28 1.12 6.09
C LYS A 26 4.34 0.17 5.54
N ASN A 27 4.10 -1.14 5.65
CA ASN A 27 5.02 -2.14 5.12
C ASN A 27 5.14 -2.05 3.60
N ILE A 28 4.02 -1.87 2.91
CA ILE A 28 4.01 -1.74 1.46
C ILE A 28 4.78 -0.48 1.03
N LEU A 29 4.50 0.64 1.69
CA LEU A 29 5.17 1.90 1.36
C LEU A 29 6.65 1.84 1.63
N ALA A 30 7.08 1.19 2.71
CA ALA A 30 8.48 1.03 3.02
C ALA A 30 9.18 0.21 1.93
N THR A 31 8.53 -0.83 1.44
CA THR A 31 9.06 -1.66 0.36
C THR A 31 9.18 -0.86 -0.93
N LEU A 32 8.17 -0.06 -1.25
CA LEU A 32 8.19 0.76 -2.46
C LEU A 32 9.26 1.86 -2.38
N LYS A 33 9.46 2.41 -1.19
CA LYS A 33 10.47 3.43 -0.99
C LYS A 33 11.87 2.86 -1.17
N ASP A 34 12.08 1.64 -0.69
CA ASP A 34 13.36 0.95 -0.81
C ASP A 34 13.64 0.51 -2.24
N ARG A 35 12.59 0.05 -2.95
CA ARG A 35 12.70 -0.41 -4.32
C ARG A 35 11.55 0.12 -5.17
N PRO A 36 11.70 1.35 -5.71
CA PRO A 36 10.62 1.97 -6.49
C PRO A 36 10.23 1.19 -7.75
N ASP A 37 11.11 0.34 -8.24
CA ASP A 37 10.87 -0.45 -9.45
C ASP A 37 10.26 -1.82 -9.18
N ILE A 38 9.96 -2.11 -7.91
CA ILE A 38 9.43 -3.41 -7.53
C ILE A 38 8.03 -3.61 -8.14
N THR A 39 7.73 -4.86 -8.54
CA THR A 39 6.41 -5.19 -9.08
C THR A 39 5.44 -5.54 -7.94
N HIS A 40 4.13 -5.49 -8.24
CA HIS A 40 3.13 -5.87 -7.25
C HIS A 40 3.27 -7.33 -6.82
N GLU A 41 3.73 -8.18 -7.74
CA GLU A 41 3.96 -9.58 -7.45
C GLU A 41 5.08 -9.75 -6.43
N GLU A 42 6.15 -9.00 -6.59
CA GLU A 42 7.27 -9.05 -5.67
C GLU A 42 6.88 -8.49 -4.29
N VAL A 43 6.05 -7.45 -4.27
CA VAL A 43 5.54 -6.92 -3.01
C VAL A 43 4.72 -7.99 -2.30
N SER A 44 3.86 -8.69 -3.03
CA SER A 44 3.06 -9.77 -2.47
C SER A 44 3.94 -10.86 -1.87
N GLU A 45 5.01 -11.23 -2.56
CA GLU A 45 5.95 -12.24 -2.06
C GLU A 45 6.59 -11.80 -0.74
N LYS A 46 7.01 -10.54 -0.66
CA LYS A 46 7.62 -10.03 0.57
C LYS A 46 6.60 -10.01 1.71
N LEU A 47 5.36 -9.67 1.41
CA LEU A 47 4.31 -9.68 2.42
C LEU A 47 4.04 -11.10 2.90
N HIS A 48 4.00 -12.07 2.01
CA HIS A 48 3.85 -13.48 2.38
C HIS A 48 4.96 -13.90 3.33
N TYR A 49 6.16 -13.47 3.05
CA TYR A 49 7.32 -13.82 3.86
C TYR A 49 7.22 -13.31 5.29
N ILE A 50 6.60 -12.15 5.49
CA ILE A 50 6.47 -11.57 6.82
C ILE A 50 5.14 -11.92 7.50
N GLY A 51 4.38 -12.82 6.93
CA GLY A 51 3.18 -13.34 7.58
C GLY A 51 1.85 -13.07 6.89
N TRP A 52 1.82 -12.28 5.83
CA TRP A 52 0.60 -11.98 5.11
C TRP A 52 0.34 -13.01 4.02
N ASN A 53 0.22 -14.28 4.42
CA ASN A 53 0.17 -15.40 3.49
C ASN A 53 -1.03 -15.40 2.54
N ASN A 54 -2.15 -14.82 2.97
CA ASN A 54 -3.37 -14.84 2.19
C ASN A 54 -3.65 -13.51 1.48
N PHE A 55 -2.69 -12.59 1.52
CA PHE A 55 -2.87 -11.29 0.92
C PHE A 55 -2.08 -11.19 -0.38
N ASP A 56 -2.79 -10.87 -1.46
CA ASP A 56 -2.15 -10.64 -2.75
C ASP A 56 -2.44 -9.22 -3.20
N LEU A 57 -1.38 -8.47 -3.47
CA LEU A 57 -1.50 -7.10 -3.93
C LEU A 57 -1.63 -7.12 -5.45
N ASP A 58 -2.74 -6.61 -5.96
CA ASP A 58 -2.93 -6.49 -7.40
C ASP A 58 -2.36 -5.18 -7.90
N GLU A 59 -2.11 -5.13 -9.20
CA GLU A 59 -1.49 -3.96 -9.82
C GLU A 59 -2.34 -2.70 -9.62
N ASN A 60 -3.65 -2.81 -9.79
CA ASN A 60 -4.53 -1.65 -9.64
C ASN A 60 -4.46 -1.07 -8.23
N THR A 61 -4.53 -1.91 -7.21
CA THR A 61 -4.44 -1.46 -5.83
C THR A 61 -3.08 -0.84 -5.54
N MET A 62 -2.02 -1.42 -6.08
CA MET A 62 -0.68 -0.86 -5.93
C MET A 62 -0.58 0.52 -6.54
N GLN A 63 -1.19 0.73 -7.71
CA GLN A 63 -1.19 2.05 -8.35
C GLN A 63 -1.93 3.08 -7.50
N ILE A 64 -3.01 2.67 -6.85
CA ILE A 64 -3.75 3.56 -5.96
C ILE A 64 -2.90 3.94 -4.75
N ILE A 65 -2.16 2.98 -4.20
CA ILE A 65 -1.27 3.25 -3.07
C ILE A 65 -0.20 4.27 -3.46
N ILE A 66 0.40 4.07 -4.62
CA ILE A 66 1.42 4.98 -5.13
C ILE A 66 0.84 6.39 -5.34
N ALA A 67 -0.35 6.46 -5.94
CA ALA A 67 -1.00 7.73 -6.19
C ALA A 67 -1.32 8.47 -4.88
N ASP A 68 -1.80 7.75 -3.88
CA ASP A 68 -2.10 8.35 -2.58
C ASP A 68 -0.83 8.86 -1.90
N TYR A 69 0.23 8.07 -1.98
CA TYR A 69 1.51 8.47 -1.40
C TYR A 69 2.06 9.73 -2.07
N GLU A 70 2.02 9.77 -3.40
CA GLU A 70 2.51 10.93 -4.16
C GLU A 70 1.67 12.16 -3.89
N ALA A 71 0.36 12.01 -3.78
CA ALA A 71 -0.52 13.12 -3.45
C ALA A 71 -0.21 13.66 -2.06
N SER A 72 0.02 12.79 -1.10
CA SER A 72 0.38 13.21 0.26
C SER A 72 1.72 13.94 0.28
N ALA A 73 2.69 13.43 -0.48
CA ALA A 73 4.00 14.07 -0.57
C ALA A 73 3.89 15.47 -1.20
N SER A 74 3.00 15.60 -2.19
CA SER A 74 2.80 16.88 -2.87
C SER A 74 2.15 17.93 -1.97
N THR A 75 1.30 17.47 -1.04
CA THR A 75 0.59 18.40 -0.17
C THR A 75 1.41 18.83 1.03
N HIS A 76 2.56 18.21 1.24
CA HIS A 76 3.48 18.64 2.29
C HIS A 76 4.48 19.60 1.71
N PRO A 77 4.21 20.88 1.79
CA PRO A 77 5.21 21.83 1.29
C PRO A 77 6.45 21.62 2.12
N ALA A 78 7.50 21.54 1.38
CA ALA A 78 8.75 21.44 2.10
C ALA A 78 8.85 22.66 2.98
N TYR A 79 8.56 22.62 4.08
CA TYR A 79 8.75 23.67 4.93
C TYR A 79 9.41 23.38 6.05
N MET A 80 9.24 23.40 5.15
CA MET A 80 9.69 23.42 5.45
C MET A 80 10.29 23.74 5.76
#